data_f1687cec53c199f08c8a868b0e0441bd
#
_entry.id   f1687cec53c199f08c8a868b0e0441bd
#
_cell.length_a   1.000
_cell.length_b   1.000
_cell.length_c   1.000
_cell.angle_alpha   90.00
_cell.angle_beta   90.00
_cell.angle_gamma   90.00
#
_symmetry.space_group_name_H-M   'P 1'
#
loop_
_entity.id
_entity.type
_entity.pdbx_description
1 polymer ?
#
loop_
_entity_poly.entity_id
_entity_poly.type
_entity_poly.pdbx_seq_one_letter_code
_entity_poly.pdbx_strand_id
1 'polypeptide(L)'
;KFLRDYFIRKISPALVTIILSNNKCHDFNDNKAFLIINLRLKSSDDIYALVEIPRDISRFVVLPKKDNKQYIMFIDDIIRFNLDILFSFFNYSNIQAHMLKITRDAELDIDDMDLSKSYIKKIQEYVNKRRISNPVRLVYDKSIPEETLSYLIKKIRITSHDSLIPGGKYHHRSDYMNFPDLGRTDLLYPKEKALNIKNFKIESNLLDQLLERDYLMYTPYHSFSYLISILRQSAIDPTVKSIKITIYRLSKNSNVISCLINAAKNGKKVLVQIELQARFDEENNIKVSQELKAAGVDLIYGVKGLKVHSKICLIERFKSHKKTYYGFISTGNFNESTAKVYSDFTLFTSCLLYTSPSPRDGLLSRMPSSA
;
A
#
# COMPACT_ATOMS: atom_id res chain seq x y z
N LYS A 1 -19.10 30.95 -0.63
CA LYS A 1 -19.01 30.82 0.84
C LYS A 1 -18.58 29.40 1.25
N PHE A 2 -19.31 28.34 0.87
CA PHE A 2 -19.00 26.94 1.23
C PHE A 2 -17.54 26.56 0.92
N LEU A 3 -17.03 26.83 -0.28
CA LEU A 3 -15.66 26.42 -0.69
C LEU A 3 -14.58 27.08 0.19
N ARG A 4 -14.74 28.37 0.55
CA ARG A 4 -13.79 29.07 1.42
C ARG A 4 -13.84 28.51 2.85
N ASP A 5 -15.02 28.29 3.38
CA ASP A 5 -15.20 27.73 4.72
C ASP A 5 -14.65 26.29 4.81
N TYR A 6 -14.95 25.46 3.83
CA TYR A 6 -14.42 24.11 3.73
C TYR A 6 -12.90 24.10 3.60
N PHE A 7 -12.33 24.98 2.79
CA PHE A 7 -10.89 25.14 2.64
C PHE A 7 -10.23 25.50 3.98
N ILE A 8 -10.71 26.54 4.65
CA ILE A 8 -10.11 27.03 5.89
C ILE A 8 -10.20 25.98 6.99
N ARG A 9 -11.34 25.30 7.14
CA ARG A 9 -11.57 24.37 8.26
C ARG A 9 -11.04 22.97 8.04
N LYS A 10 -11.00 22.49 6.80
CA LYS A 10 -10.69 21.08 6.49
C LYS A 10 -9.40 20.92 5.69
N ILE A 11 -9.18 21.74 4.67
CA ILE A 11 -8.06 21.54 3.74
C ILE A 11 -6.80 22.24 4.25
N SER A 12 -6.88 23.54 4.54
CA SER A 12 -5.73 24.37 4.91
C SER A 12 -4.91 23.80 6.08
N PRO A 13 -5.51 23.25 7.15
CA PRO A 13 -4.75 22.65 8.25
C PRO A 13 -3.94 21.39 7.86
N ALA A 14 -4.33 20.72 6.78
CA ALA A 14 -3.67 19.50 6.29
C ALA A 14 -2.68 19.76 5.14
N LEU A 15 -2.57 21.01 4.66
CA LEU A 15 -1.68 21.34 3.55
C LEU A 15 -0.23 21.41 4.00
N VAL A 16 0.64 20.77 3.23
CA VAL A 16 2.09 20.99 3.29
C VAL A 16 2.47 21.86 2.11
N THR A 17 2.93 23.08 2.41
CA THR A 17 3.36 24.06 1.40
C THR A 17 4.85 24.29 1.51
N ILE A 18 5.61 24.08 0.45
CA ILE A 18 7.06 24.20 0.40
C ILE A 18 7.42 25.31 -0.58
N ILE A 19 8.03 26.38 -0.10
CA ILE A 19 8.59 27.43 -0.98
C ILE A 19 9.92 26.92 -1.55
N LEU A 20 10.00 26.92 -2.88
CA LEU A 20 11.21 26.49 -3.58
C LEU A 20 12.26 27.60 -3.58
N SER A 21 13.13 27.61 -2.57
CA SER A 21 14.25 28.56 -2.47
C SER A 21 15.49 28.04 -3.20
N ASN A 22 16.41 28.94 -3.55
CA ASN A 22 17.59 28.60 -4.36
C ASN A 22 18.59 27.63 -3.69
N ASN A 23 18.53 27.44 -2.39
CA ASN A 23 19.59 26.77 -1.62
C ASN A 23 19.22 25.42 -0.97
N LYS A 24 18.04 24.87 -1.18
CA LYS A 24 17.66 23.59 -0.59
C LYS A 24 17.10 22.62 -1.64
N CYS A 25 17.66 21.41 -1.67
CA CYS A 25 17.02 20.27 -2.31
C CYS A 25 15.88 19.82 -1.39
N HIS A 26 14.65 19.77 -1.90
CA HIS A 26 13.49 19.39 -1.09
C HIS A 26 13.21 17.90 -1.27
N ASP A 27 12.92 17.24 -0.16
CA ASP A 27 12.49 15.86 -0.13
C ASP A 27 11.03 15.75 -0.58
N PHE A 28 10.80 15.10 -1.72
CA PHE A 28 9.46 14.83 -2.22
C PHE A 28 9.15 13.35 -2.06
N ASN A 29 8.09 13.03 -1.35
CA ASN A 29 7.65 11.66 -1.21
C ASN A 29 7.12 11.10 -2.53
N ASP A 30 7.52 9.88 -2.86
CA ASP A 30 6.97 9.13 -3.98
C ASP A 30 5.45 8.97 -3.88
N ASN A 31 4.80 8.87 -5.04
CA ASN A 31 3.36 8.63 -5.15
C ASN A 31 2.44 9.71 -4.57
N LYS A 32 2.96 10.90 -4.27
CA LYS A 32 2.15 12.05 -3.90
C LYS A 32 1.86 12.91 -5.13
N ALA A 33 0.72 13.58 -5.12
CA ALA A 33 0.37 14.61 -6.08
C ALA A 33 0.69 15.97 -5.49
N PHE A 34 1.19 16.86 -6.33
CA PHE A 34 1.53 18.23 -5.93
C PHE A 34 0.89 19.23 -6.91
N LEU A 35 0.66 20.43 -6.41
CA LEU A 35 0.46 21.59 -7.24
C LEU A 35 1.75 22.41 -7.21
N ILE A 36 2.36 22.64 -8.37
CA ILE A 36 3.37 23.70 -8.51
C ILE A 36 2.65 25.02 -8.65
N ILE A 37 3.01 25.94 -7.78
CA ILE A 37 2.47 27.30 -7.75
C ILE A 37 3.54 28.24 -8.28
N ASN A 38 3.16 29.10 -9.22
CA ASN A 38 3.96 30.23 -9.64
C ASN A 38 3.26 31.52 -9.17
N LEU A 39 3.93 32.30 -8.32
CA LEU A 39 3.52 33.63 -7.89
C LEU A 39 4.38 34.65 -8.60
N ARG A 40 3.78 35.37 -9.54
CA ARG A 40 4.41 36.51 -10.20
C ARG A 40 4.33 37.73 -9.29
N LEU A 41 5.42 38.12 -8.68
CA LEU A 41 5.48 39.27 -7.78
C LEU A 41 5.44 40.58 -8.56
N LYS A 42 5.02 41.67 -7.90
CA LYS A 42 4.96 43.00 -8.50
C LYS A 42 6.31 43.71 -8.53
N SER A 43 7.23 43.35 -7.66
CA SER A 43 8.46 44.15 -7.41
C SER A 43 9.73 43.31 -7.28
N SER A 44 9.67 41.98 -7.51
CA SER A 44 10.83 41.09 -7.39
C SER A 44 10.63 39.84 -8.27
N ASP A 45 11.60 38.93 -8.23
CA ASP A 45 11.56 37.66 -8.95
C ASP A 45 10.36 36.80 -8.56
N ASP A 46 9.90 35.97 -9.48
CA ASP A 46 8.80 35.03 -9.29
C ASP A 46 9.13 34.05 -8.13
N ILE A 47 8.11 33.75 -7.32
CA ILE A 47 8.21 32.74 -6.27
C ILE A 47 7.52 31.46 -6.76
N TYR A 48 8.21 30.35 -6.57
CA TYR A 48 7.67 29.01 -6.84
C TYR A 48 7.45 28.27 -5.53
N ALA A 49 6.30 27.62 -5.43
CA ALA A 49 5.97 26.77 -4.28
C ALA A 49 5.39 25.43 -4.74
N LEU A 50 5.56 24.41 -3.92
CA LEU A 50 4.87 23.12 -4.07
C LEU A 50 3.87 22.95 -2.94
N VAL A 51 2.63 22.67 -3.30
CA VAL A 51 1.55 22.32 -2.36
C VAL A 51 1.23 20.85 -2.54
N GLU A 52 1.48 20.07 -1.48
CA GLU A 52 1.13 18.65 -1.46
C GLU A 52 -0.37 18.47 -1.33
N ILE A 53 -0.97 17.63 -2.17
CA ILE A 53 -2.38 17.26 -2.05
C ILE A 53 -2.53 16.26 -0.89
N PRO A 54 -3.29 16.60 0.18
CA PRO A 54 -3.43 15.75 1.35
C PRO A 54 -4.18 14.46 1.02
N ARG A 55 -3.69 13.32 1.51
CA ARG A 55 -4.31 12.00 1.30
C ARG A 55 -5.36 11.63 2.34
N ASP A 56 -5.32 12.26 3.48
CA ASP A 56 -6.24 12.00 4.60
C ASP A 56 -7.60 12.68 4.39
N ILE A 57 -7.69 13.51 3.36
CA ILE A 57 -8.94 14.16 2.92
C ILE A 57 -9.37 13.52 1.59
N SER A 58 -10.69 13.26 1.47
CA SER A 58 -11.22 12.74 0.21
C SER A 58 -10.85 13.65 -0.97
N ARG A 59 -10.39 13.03 -2.05
CA ARG A 59 -10.08 13.74 -3.31
C ARG A 59 -11.31 14.39 -3.93
N PHE A 60 -12.49 13.83 -3.67
CA PHE A 60 -13.76 14.28 -4.17
C PHE A 60 -14.55 14.93 -3.03
N VAL A 61 -14.90 16.20 -3.20
CA VAL A 61 -15.70 16.95 -2.24
C VAL A 61 -17.12 17.11 -2.79
N VAL A 62 -18.08 16.57 -2.07
CA VAL A 62 -19.49 16.70 -2.39
C VAL A 62 -19.96 18.08 -1.96
N LEU A 63 -20.41 18.89 -2.91
CA LEU A 63 -20.89 20.25 -2.67
C LEU A 63 -22.36 20.24 -2.21
N PRO A 64 -22.85 21.31 -1.58
CA PRO A 64 -24.28 21.46 -1.33
C PRO A 64 -25.10 21.36 -2.61
N LYS A 65 -26.28 20.76 -2.53
CA LYS A 65 -27.21 20.67 -3.67
C LYS A 65 -27.63 22.07 -4.10
N LYS A 66 -27.69 22.26 -5.42
CA LYS A 66 -28.20 23.48 -6.03
C LYS A 66 -29.07 23.11 -7.26
N ASP A 67 -30.23 23.73 -7.38
CA ASP A 67 -31.17 23.51 -8.48
C ASP A 67 -31.45 22.00 -8.74
N ASN A 68 -31.71 21.26 -7.68
CA ASN A 68 -31.93 19.82 -7.68
C ASN A 68 -30.77 18.97 -8.23
N LYS A 69 -29.60 19.58 -8.45
CA LYS A 69 -28.38 18.92 -8.92
C LYS A 69 -27.37 18.75 -7.78
N GLN A 70 -26.68 17.61 -7.79
CA GLN A 70 -25.56 17.35 -6.89
C GLN A 70 -24.25 17.60 -7.65
N TYR A 71 -23.35 18.35 -7.05
CA TYR A 71 -22.05 18.68 -7.61
C TYR A 71 -20.95 18.01 -6.80
N ILE A 72 -19.91 17.59 -7.51
CA ILE A 72 -18.68 17.07 -6.94
C ILE A 72 -17.52 17.90 -7.48
N MET A 73 -16.59 18.24 -6.62
CA MET A 73 -15.41 19.01 -6.99
C MET A 73 -14.14 18.28 -6.50
N PHE A 74 -13.07 18.33 -7.30
CA PHE A 74 -11.78 17.89 -6.83
C PHE A 74 -11.22 18.82 -5.75
N ILE A 75 -10.58 18.24 -4.73
CA ILE A 75 -9.86 19.02 -3.71
C ILE A 75 -8.82 19.95 -4.33
N ASP A 76 -8.18 19.53 -5.42
CA ASP A 76 -7.22 20.31 -6.21
C ASP A 76 -7.80 21.67 -6.65
N ASP A 77 -9.04 21.63 -7.16
CA ASP A 77 -9.69 22.85 -7.63
C ASP A 77 -10.18 23.73 -6.48
N ILE A 78 -10.50 23.14 -5.33
CA ILE A 78 -10.79 23.89 -4.12
C ILE A 78 -9.51 24.60 -3.62
N ILE A 79 -8.36 23.93 -3.70
CA ILE A 79 -7.07 24.55 -3.37
C ILE A 79 -6.79 25.69 -4.34
N ARG A 80 -6.90 25.44 -5.66
CA ARG A 80 -6.71 26.50 -6.70
C ARG A 80 -7.60 27.70 -6.49
N PHE A 81 -8.85 27.48 -6.11
CA PHE A 81 -9.81 28.56 -5.86
C PHE A 81 -9.47 29.41 -4.62
N ASN A 82 -8.70 28.88 -3.68
CA ASN A 82 -8.35 29.54 -2.41
C ASN A 82 -6.84 29.86 -2.31
N LEU A 83 -6.13 29.94 -3.43
CA LEU A 83 -4.72 30.32 -3.41
C LEU A 83 -4.51 31.74 -2.87
N ASP A 84 -5.48 32.62 -3.06
CA ASP A 84 -5.49 33.97 -2.49
C ASP A 84 -5.45 33.97 -0.95
N ILE A 85 -6.08 33.00 -0.31
CA ILE A 85 -6.02 32.82 1.13
C ILE A 85 -4.67 32.23 1.54
N LEU A 86 -4.22 31.17 0.83
CA LEU A 86 -3.00 30.46 1.17
C LEU A 86 -1.75 31.34 1.03
N PHE A 87 -1.73 32.26 0.04
CA PHE A 87 -0.60 33.13 -0.27
C PHE A 87 -0.92 34.62 0.02
N SER A 88 -1.84 34.92 0.91
CA SER A 88 -2.34 36.27 1.20
C SER A 88 -1.27 37.25 1.68
N PHE A 89 -0.15 36.77 2.22
CA PHE A 89 0.97 37.60 2.70
C PHE A 89 1.98 37.96 1.61
N PHE A 90 1.83 37.43 0.37
CA PHE A 90 2.65 37.83 -0.78
C PHE A 90 1.94 38.90 -1.61
N ASN A 91 2.73 39.90 -2.08
CA ASN A 91 2.22 40.92 -2.99
C ASN A 91 2.45 40.50 -4.46
N TYR A 92 1.57 39.67 -4.99
CA TYR A 92 1.66 39.13 -6.34
C TYR A 92 0.67 39.81 -7.30
N SER A 93 1.00 39.80 -8.58
CA SER A 93 0.13 40.28 -9.68
C SER A 93 -0.65 39.15 -10.33
N ASN A 94 -0.07 37.95 -10.35
CA ASN A 94 -0.68 36.73 -10.91
C ASN A 94 -0.26 35.50 -10.10
N ILE A 95 -1.14 34.51 -10.02
CA ILE A 95 -0.89 33.23 -9.37
C ILE A 95 -1.44 32.11 -10.24
N GLN A 96 -0.61 31.09 -10.50
CA GLN A 96 -0.97 29.92 -11.30
C GLN A 96 -0.63 28.63 -10.54
N ALA A 97 -1.41 27.56 -10.79
CA ALA A 97 -1.22 26.28 -10.14
C ALA A 97 -1.44 25.12 -11.11
N HIS A 98 -0.40 24.32 -11.31
CA HIS A 98 -0.41 23.17 -12.21
C HIS A 98 -0.09 21.89 -11.46
N MET A 99 -0.77 20.81 -11.85
CA MET A 99 -0.59 19.50 -11.22
C MET A 99 0.70 18.83 -11.68
N LEU A 100 1.36 18.16 -10.76
CA LEU A 100 2.48 17.30 -11.07
C LEU A 100 2.54 16.08 -10.15
N LYS A 101 3.21 15.03 -10.63
CA LYS A 101 3.55 13.82 -9.91
C LYS A 101 4.99 13.46 -10.20
N ILE A 102 5.76 13.25 -9.13
CA ILE A 102 7.16 12.84 -9.20
C ILE A 102 7.24 11.36 -8.82
N THR A 103 8.04 10.60 -9.55
CA THR A 103 8.40 9.22 -9.21
C THR A 103 9.92 9.16 -9.14
N ARG A 104 10.45 8.57 -8.06
CA ARG A 104 11.88 8.37 -7.85
C ARG A 104 12.29 6.95 -8.22
N ASP A 105 13.58 6.76 -8.42
CA ASP A 105 14.12 5.43 -8.59
C ASP A 105 13.88 4.60 -7.33
N ALA A 106 13.40 3.39 -7.53
CA ALA A 106 12.99 2.51 -6.44
C ALA A 106 13.71 1.16 -6.49
N GLU A 107 14.71 1.00 -7.34
CA GLU A 107 15.47 -0.24 -7.38
C GLU A 107 16.39 -0.35 -6.17
N LEU A 108 16.22 -1.46 -5.46
CA LEU A 108 17.05 -1.89 -4.34
C LEU A 108 18.14 -2.79 -4.91
N ASP A 109 19.33 -2.26 -5.13
CA ASP A 109 20.50 -3.07 -5.37
C ASP A 109 21.00 -3.64 -4.04
N ILE A 110 20.75 -4.94 -3.84
CA ILE A 110 21.00 -5.64 -2.55
C ILE A 110 22.31 -6.40 -2.57
N ASP A 111 22.91 -6.55 -3.73
CA ASP A 111 24.11 -7.39 -3.90
C ASP A 111 25.35 -6.88 -3.16
N ASP A 112 25.39 -5.58 -2.81
CA ASP A 112 26.50 -4.96 -2.04
C ASP A 112 26.27 -4.94 -0.52
N MET A 113 25.41 -5.78 0.03
CA MET A 113 25.08 -5.73 1.44
C MET A 113 26.18 -6.29 2.34
N ASP A 114 26.93 -5.39 2.96
CA ASP A 114 27.78 -5.68 4.11
C ASP A 114 26.99 -6.38 5.24
N LEU A 115 27.40 -7.59 5.58
CA LEU A 115 26.72 -8.49 6.54
C LEU A 115 26.79 -7.99 8.00
N SER A 116 27.51 -6.90 8.29
CA SER A 116 27.77 -6.42 9.65
C SER A 116 26.58 -5.69 10.30
N LYS A 117 25.61 -5.21 9.52
CA LYS A 117 24.44 -4.47 10.05
C LYS A 117 23.17 -5.30 10.02
N SER A 118 22.29 -5.11 11.00
CA SER A 118 20.95 -5.71 10.99
C SER A 118 20.21 -5.41 9.67
N TYR A 119 19.69 -6.43 9.02
CA TYR A 119 18.96 -6.34 7.75
C TYR A 119 17.85 -5.28 7.77
N ILE A 120 17.11 -5.18 8.89
CA ILE A 120 16.07 -4.16 9.08
C ILE A 120 16.66 -2.73 9.02
N LYS A 121 17.80 -2.49 9.70
CA LYS A 121 18.45 -1.16 9.66
C LYS A 121 18.86 -0.78 8.25
N LYS A 122 19.35 -1.74 7.48
CA LYS A 122 19.73 -1.52 6.08
C LYS A 122 18.53 -1.14 5.22
N ILE A 123 17.41 -1.87 5.34
CA ILE A 123 16.19 -1.51 4.63
C ILE A 123 15.69 -0.12 5.05
N GLN A 124 15.74 0.22 6.34
CA GLN A 124 15.38 1.56 6.82
C GLN A 124 16.29 2.64 6.24
N GLU A 125 17.60 2.44 6.26
CA GLU A 125 18.59 3.36 5.65
C GLU A 125 18.31 3.51 4.16
N TYR A 126 17.92 2.43 3.49
CA TYR A 126 17.63 2.43 2.06
C TYR A 126 16.31 3.14 1.73
N VAL A 127 15.25 2.88 2.48
CA VAL A 127 13.98 3.62 2.36
C VAL A 127 14.23 5.12 2.55
N ASN A 128 15.09 5.49 3.50
CA ASN A 128 15.48 6.88 3.70
C ASN A 128 16.31 7.42 2.52
N LYS A 129 17.29 6.66 2.01
CA LYS A 129 18.05 7.05 0.81
C LYS A 129 17.16 7.23 -0.41
N ARG A 130 16.14 6.37 -0.59
CA ARG A 130 15.17 6.51 -1.69
C ARG A 130 14.39 7.82 -1.61
N ARG A 131 14.09 8.32 -0.42
CA ARG A 131 13.42 9.61 -0.25
C ARG A 131 14.25 10.77 -0.80
N ILE A 132 15.58 10.66 -0.76
CA ILE A 132 16.52 11.68 -1.25
C ILE A 132 17.13 11.33 -2.62
N SER A 133 16.78 10.17 -3.22
CA SER A 133 17.26 9.77 -4.55
C SER A 133 16.74 10.71 -5.64
N ASN A 134 17.42 10.74 -6.78
CA ASN A 134 17.01 11.56 -7.90
C ASN A 134 15.65 11.08 -8.46
N PRO A 135 14.76 12.01 -8.85
CA PRO A 135 13.55 11.64 -9.56
C PRO A 135 13.89 11.09 -10.95
N VAL A 136 13.22 10.01 -11.36
CA VAL A 136 13.39 9.39 -12.69
C VAL A 136 12.21 9.64 -13.61
N ARG A 137 11.11 10.17 -13.08
CA ARG A 137 9.91 10.45 -13.87
C ARG A 137 9.13 11.61 -13.29
N LEU A 138 8.78 12.56 -14.15
CA LEU A 138 7.86 13.66 -13.88
C LEU A 138 6.65 13.56 -14.80
N VAL A 139 5.45 13.42 -14.25
CA VAL A 139 4.19 13.62 -14.96
C VAL A 139 3.66 14.99 -14.57
N TYR A 140 3.35 15.84 -15.55
CA TYR A 140 2.96 17.22 -15.31
C TYR A 140 1.75 17.63 -16.17
N ASP A 141 1.00 18.61 -15.69
CA ASP A 141 -0.08 19.23 -16.46
C ASP A 141 0.52 19.92 -17.70
N LYS A 142 0.11 19.49 -18.90
CA LYS A 142 0.63 20.02 -20.16
C LYS A 142 0.38 21.52 -20.37
N SER A 143 -0.51 22.14 -19.58
CA SER A 143 -0.80 23.58 -19.63
C SER A 143 0.18 24.41 -18.79
N ILE A 144 1.16 23.77 -18.12
CA ILE A 144 2.18 24.48 -17.33
C ILE A 144 3.02 25.40 -18.24
N PRO A 145 3.28 26.66 -17.86
CA PRO A 145 4.18 27.52 -18.61
C PRO A 145 5.59 26.94 -18.68
N GLU A 146 6.24 27.10 -19.83
CA GLU A 146 7.60 26.57 -20.07
C GLU A 146 8.62 27.09 -19.07
N GLU A 147 8.52 28.35 -18.66
CA GLU A 147 9.37 28.94 -17.63
C GLU A 147 9.25 28.21 -16.29
N THR A 148 8.01 27.91 -15.87
CA THR A 148 7.71 27.18 -14.63
C THR A 148 8.21 25.74 -14.71
N LEU A 149 8.02 25.09 -15.86
CA LEU A 149 8.48 23.72 -16.07
C LEU A 149 10.02 23.65 -16.04
N SER A 150 10.69 24.54 -16.76
CA SER A 150 12.15 24.62 -16.82
C SER A 150 12.75 24.89 -15.44
N TYR A 151 12.15 25.81 -14.67
CA TYR A 151 12.56 26.07 -13.28
C TYR A 151 12.41 24.79 -12.43
N LEU A 152 11.27 24.11 -12.53
CA LEU A 152 11.01 22.89 -11.78
C LEU A 152 12.01 21.78 -12.11
N ILE A 153 12.22 21.49 -13.41
CA ILE A 153 13.16 20.46 -13.88
C ILE A 153 14.56 20.69 -13.29
N LYS A 154 15.06 21.93 -13.38
CA LYS A 154 16.36 22.32 -12.82
C LYS A 154 16.38 22.11 -11.29
N LYS A 155 15.30 22.48 -10.62
CA LYS A 155 15.20 22.44 -9.16
C LYS A 155 15.13 21.03 -8.59
N ILE A 156 14.41 20.12 -9.23
CA ILE A 156 14.30 18.72 -8.82
C ILE A 156 15.40 17.83 -9.43
N ARG A 157 16.32 18.40 -10.20
CA ARG A 157 17.47 17.71 -10.82
C ARG A 157 17.06 16.57 -11.76
N ILE A 158 16.02 16.77 -12.55
CA ILE A 158 15.69 15.86 -13.64
C ILE A 158 16.71 16.02 -14.76
N THR A 159 17.21 14.90 -15.26
CA THR A 159 18.19 14.83 -16.35
C THR A 159 17.53 14.47 -17.67
N SER A 160 18.30 14.53 -18.78
CA SER A 160 17.83 14.13 -20.11
C SER A 160 17.50 12.64 -20.25
N HIS A 161 17.97 11.82 -19.32
CA HIS A 161 17.68 10.39 -19.27
C HIS A 161 16.36 10.04 -18.56
N ASP A 162 15.76 11.01 -17.89
CA ASP A 162 14.55 10.84 -17.11
C ASP A 162 13.29 11.06 -17.94
N SER A 163 12.17 10.48 -17.53
CA SER A 163 10.93 10.56 -18.26
C SER A 163 10.13 11.83 -17.90
N LEU A 164 9.98 12.73 -18.86
CA LEU A 164 9.08 13.88 -18.80
C LEU A 164 7.78 13.56 -19.55
N ILE A 165 6.66 13.46 -18.84
CA ILE A 165 5.39 13.04 -19.43
C ILE A 165 4.35 14.15 -19.29
N PRO A 166 3.97 14.81 -20.41
CA PRO A 166 2.86 15.74 -20.40
C PRO A 166 1.55 14.98 -20.15
N GLY A 167 0.79 15.42 -19.18
CA GLY A 167 -0.47 14.82 -18.78
C GLY A 167 -1.64 15.81 -18.80
N GLY A 168 -2.76 15.41 -18.27
CA GLY A 168 -3.92 16.26 -18.08
C GLY A 168 -3.84 17.11 -16.82
N LYS A 169 -4.90 17.90 -16.58
CA LYS A 169 -5.06 18.72 -15.37
C LYS A 169 -5.12 17.91 -14.08
N TYR A 170 -5.61 16.67 -14.16
CA TYR A 170 -5.78 15.78 -13.01
C TYR A 170 -4.96 14.51 -13.15
N HIS A 171 -4.28 14.14 -12.08
CA HIS A 171 -3.45 12.95 -11.97
C HIS A 171 -4.02 12.02 -10.88
N HIS A 172 -3.37 10.86 -10.63
CA HIS A 172 -3.81 9.89 -9.63
C HIS A 172 -5.20 9.28 -9.91
N ARG A 173 -5.31 8.60 -11.05
CA ARG A 173 -6.57 7.92 -11.44
C ARG A 173 -7.04 6.88 -10.43
N SER A 174 -6.14 6.32 -9.62
CA SER A 174 -6.49 5.43 -8.51
C SER A 174 -7.46 6.05 -7.50
N ASP A 175 -7.49 7.39 -7.39
CA ASP A 175 -8.40 8.08 -6.48
C ASP A 175 -9.86 7.89 -6.87
N TYR A 176 -10.15 7.59 -8.16
CA TYR A 176 -11.51 7.30 -8.64
C TYR A 176 -12.11 6.03 -8.01
N MET A 177 -11.31 5.15 -7.43
CA MET A 177 -11.80 4.02 -6.63
C MET A 177 -12.63 4.48 -5.41
N ASN A 178 -12.43 5.73 -4.96
CA ASN A 178 -13.14 6.35 -3.84
C ASN A 178 -14.14 7.41 -4.31
N PHE A 179 -14.61 7.33 -5.56
CA PHE A 179 -15.62 8.24 -6.07
C PHE A 179 -16.91 8.10 -5.25
N PRO A 180 -17.52 9.21 -4.75
CA PRO A 180 -18.70 9.14 -3.92
C PRO A 180 -19.92 8.64 -4.71
N ASP A 181 -20.66 7.70 -4.15
CA ASP A 181 -21.85 7.11 -4.79
C ASP A 181 -23.07 8.04 -4.82
N LEU A 182 -23.11 9.04 -3.94
CA LEU A 182 -24.20 10.03 -3.82
C LEU A 182 -25.60 9.41 -3.64
N GLY A 183 -25.68 8.16 -3.22
CA GLY A 183 -26.94 7.41 -3.13
C GLY A 183 -27.49 6.94 -4.49
N ARG A 184 -26.69 7.06 -5.56
CA ARG A 184 -27.04 6.65 -6.92
C ARG A 184 -26.74 5.16 -7.12
N THR A 185 -27.53 4.30 -6.49
CA THR A 185 -27.38 2.83 -6.60
C THR A 185 -27.56 2.32 -8.02
N ASP A 186 -28.28 3.07 -8.86
CA ASP A 186 -28.49 2.81 -10.28
C ASP A 186 -27.19 2.96 -11.12
N LEU A 187 -26.18 3.66 -10.60
CA LEU A 187 -24.88 3.84 -11.25
C LEU A 187 -23.79 2.90 -10.69
N LEU A 188 -24.13 2.05 -9.73
CA LEU A 188 -23.20 1.11 -9.11
C LEU A 188 -23.47 -0.30 -9.58
N TYR A 189 -22.43 -1.08 -9.77
CA TYR A 189 -22.58 -2.52 -9.89
C TYR A 189 -23.15 -3.11 -8.60
N PRO A 190 -24.04 -4.09 -8.68
CA PRO A 190 -24.56 -4.76 -7.49
C PRO A 190 -23.41 -5.30 -6.64
N LYS A 191 -23.44 -5.00 -5.35
CA LYS A 191 -22.51 -5.60 -4.40
C LYS A 191 -22.96 -7.01 -4.10
N GLU A 192 -22.34 -7.98 -4.72
CA GLU A 192 -22.62 -9.38 -4.42
C GLU A 192 -22.00 -9.75 -3.06
N LYS A 193 -22.75 -10.57 -2.32
CA LYS A 193 -22.23 -11.16 -1.08
C LYS A 193 -21.25 -12.26 -1.43
N ALA A 194 -20.14 -12.31 -0.72
CA ALA A 194 -19.19 -13.39 -0.87
C ALA A 194 -19.86 -14.74 -0.58
N LEU A 195 -19.62 -15.68 -1.47
CA LEU A 195 -20.18 -17.03 -1.39
C LEU A 195 -19.49 -17.85 -0.29
N ASN A 196 -20.21 -18.78 0.27
CA ASN A 196 -19.64 -19.80 1.13
C ASN A 196 -19.02 -20.92 0.29
N ILE A 197 -17.92 -21.48 0.78
CA ILE A 197 -17.33 -22.69 0.19
C ILE A 197 -18.24 -23.86 0.54
N LYS A 198 -18.68 -24.60 -0.50
CA LYS A 198 -19.60 -25.73 -0.32
C LYS A 198 -19.02 -26.77 0.64
N ASN A 199 -19.81 -27.15 1.63
CA ASN A 199 -19.46 -28.15 2.65
C ASN A 199 -18.24 -27.80 3.54
N PHE A 200 -17.79 -26.53 3.55
CA PHE A 200 -16.75 -26.04 4.45
C PHE A 200 -17.39 -25.07 5.45
N LYS A 201 -17.69 -25.56 6.65
CA LYS A 201 -18.49 -24.82 7.65
C LYS A 201 -17.59 -24.10 8.64
N ILE A 202 -17.63 -22.77 8.63
CA ILE A 202 -16.80 -21.92 9.53
C ILE A 202 -17.19 -22.13 11.00
N GLU A 203 -18.44 -22.48 11.28
CA GLU A 203 -18.99 -22.69 12.62
C GLU A 203 -18.48 -24.00 13.26
N SER A 204 -17.85 -24.87 12.49
CA SER A 204 -17.31 -26.15 12.93
C SER A 204 -15.78 -26.11 12.99
N ASN A 205 -15.16 -27.20 13.48
CA ASN A 205 -13.72 -27.34 13.46
C ASN A 205 -13.19 -27.48 12.02
N LEU A 206 -12.56 -26.42 11.50
CA LEU A 206 -12.05 -26.38 10.14
C LEU A 206 -10.88 -27.35 9.93
N LEU A 207 -10.02 -27.55 10.94
CA LEU A 207 -8.88 -28.48 10.84
C LEU A 207 -9.34 -29.93 10.74
N ASP A 208 -10.44 -30.31 11.44
CA ASP A 208 -10.99 -31.67 11.33
C ASP A 208 -11.65 -31.88 9.95
N GLN A 209 -12.32 -30.87 9.39
CA GLN A 209 -12.87 -30.93 8.04
C GLN A 209 -11.78 -31.08 6.96
N LEU A 210 -10.59 -30.49 7.16
CA LEU A 210 -9.45 -30.63 6.25
C LEU A 210 -8.84 -32.04 6.26
N LEU A 211 -9.09 -32.87 7.28
CA LEU A 211 -8.71 -34.27 7.25
C LEU A 211 -9.56 -35.11 6.29
N GLU A 212 -10.78 -34.67 6.04
CA GLU A 212 -11.74 -35.39 5.18
C GLU A 212 -11.53 -35.10 3.70
N ARG A 213 -11.23 -33.81 3.38
CA ARG A 213 -11.01 -33.36 2.00
C ARG A 213 -10.31 -32.01 1.93
N ASP A 214 -9.77 -31.72 0.76
CA ASP A 214 -9.25 -30.41 0.40
C ASP A 214 -10.38 -29.46 -0.01
N TYR A 215 -10.16 -28.16 0.23
CA TYR A 215 -11.09 -27.09 -0.17
C TYR A 215 -10.37 -26.02 -0.97
N LEU A 216 -11.05 -25.51 -1.99
CA LEU A 216 -10.54 -24.42 -2.83
C LEU A 216 -11.37 -23.17 -2.59
N MET A 217 -10.70 -22.09 -2.19
CA MET A 217 -11.25 -20.75 -2.09
C MET A 217 -10.87 -19.98 -3.35
N TYR A 218 -11.85 -19.29 -3.93
CA TYR A 218 -11.66 -18.41 -5.08
C TYR A 218 -12.11 -17.00 -4.71
N THR A 219 -11.15 -16.10 -4.42
CA THR A 219 -11.43 -14.70 -4.18
C THR A 219 -11.56 -13.92 -5.48
N PRO A 220 -12.34 -12.84 -5.55
CA PRO A 220 -13.11 -12.21 -4.47
C PRO A 220 -14.47 -12.86 -4.19
N TYR A 221 -14.83 -13.91 -4.92
CA TYR A 221 -16.18 -14.52 -4.89
C TYR A 221 -16.43 -15.31 -3.62
N HIS A 222 -15.44 -16.02 -3.09
CA HIS A 222 -15.53 -16.63 -1.76
C HIS A 222 -14.98 -15.69 -0.68
N SER A 223 -15.53 -15.82 0.52
CA SER A 223 -15.11 -15.00 1.66
C SER A 223 -13.69 -15.35 2.12
N PHE A 224 -12.84 -14.35 2.26
CA PHE A 224 -11.50 -14.49 2.85
C PHE A 224 -11.55 -14.90 4.34
N SER A 225 -12.72 -14.82 4.97
CA SER A 225 -12.93 -15.21 6.39
C SER A 225 -12.57 -16.64 6.67
N TYR A 226 -12.61 -17.56 5.70
CA TYR A 226 -12.16 -18.95 5.87
C TYR A 226 -10.70 -19.03 6.29
N LEU A 227 -9.82 -18.30 5.64
CA LEU A 227 -8.40 -18.24 5.98
C LEU A 227 -8.19 -17.67 7.40
N ILE A 228 -8.87 -16.58 7.70
CA ILE A 228 -8.81 -15.96 9.03
C ILE A 228 -9.33 -16.94 10.11
N SER A 229 -10.41 -17.66 9.83
CA SER A 229 -11.01 -18.63 10.78
C SER A 229 -10.09 -19.80 11.04
N ILE A 230 -9.40 -20.35 10.02
CA ILE A 230 -8.39 -21.40 10.20
C ILE A 230 -7.26 -20.89 11.10
N LEU A 231 -6.71 -19.71 10.85
CA LEU A 231 -5.65 -19.15 11.69
C LEU A 231 -6.13 -18.89 13.13
N ARG A 232 -7.35 -18.37 13.29
CA ARG A 232 -7.95 -18.13 14.61
C ARG A 232 -8.17 -19.42 15.39
N GLN A 233 -8.75 -20.44 14.75
CA GLN A 233 -8.92 -21.77 15.39
C GLN A 233 -7.56 -22.37 15.74
N SER A 234 -6.57 -22.27 14.85
CA SER A 234 -5.21 -22.75 15.11
C SER A 234 -4.53 -22.02 16.26
N ALA A 235 -4.83 -20.74 16.45
CA ALA A 235 -4.26 -19.95 17.55
C ALA A 235 -4.76 -20.41 18.92
N ILE A 236 -6.00 -20.90 19.02
CA ILE A 236 -6.62 -21.29 20.29
C ILE A 236 -6.65 -22.82 20.52
N ASP A 237 -6.58 -23.66 19.47
CA ASP A 237 -6.60 -25.12 19.60
C ASP A 237 -5.38 -25.61 20.40
N PRO A 238 -5.56 -26.26 21.60
CA PRO A 238 -4.44 -26.68 22.41
C PRO A 238 -3.59 -27.80 21.78
N THR A 239 -4.12 -28.46 20.75
CA THR A 239 -3.41 -29.52 20.03
C THR A 239 -2.51 -28.97 18.92
N VAL A 240 -2.71 -27.72 18.46
CA VAL A 240 -1.80 -27.04 17.51
C VAL A 240 -0.50 -26.67 18.23
N LYS A 241 0.64 -27.03 17.64
CA LYS A 241 1.98 -26.81 18.18
C LYS A 241 2.72 -25.68 17.50
N SER A 242 2.59 -25.59 16.18
CA SER A 242 3.29 -24.54 15.42
C SER A 242 2.50 -24.03 14.23
N ILE A 243 2.77 -22.77 13.86
CA ILE A 243 2.28 -22.12 12.64
C ILE A 243 3.49 -21.51 11.95
N LYS A 244 3.69 -21.83 10.66
CA LYS A 244 4.71 -21.24 9.81
C LYS A 244 4.04 -20.60 8.61
N ILE A 245 4.37 -19.35 8.29
CA ILE A 245 3.69 -18.61 7.23
C ILE A 245 4.64 -17.66 6.53
N THR A 246 4.44 -17.49 5.20
CA THR A 246 5.11 -16.46 4.42
C THR A 246 4.25 -15.22 4.30
N ILE A 247 4.84 -14.05 4.40
CA ILE A 247 4.15 -12.75 4.30
C ILE A 247 4.90 -11.85 3.31
N TYR A 248 4.16 -11.32 2.34
CA TYR A 248 4.68 -10.41 1.33
C TYR A 248 4.05 -9.01 1.46
N ARG A 249 2.72 -8.91 1.40
CA ARG A 249 1.94 -7.67 1.54
C ARG A 249 0.78 -7.89 2.49
N LEU A 250 0.57 -6.95 3.39
CA LEU A 250 -0.47 -6.98 4.39
C LEU A 250 -1.43 -5.80 4.25
N SER A 251 -2.67 -5.99 4.66
CA SER A 251 -3.60 -4.88 4.85
C SER A 251 -3.20 -4.06 6.09
N LYS A 252 -3.62 -2.80 6.12
CA LYS A 252 -3.56 -2.02 7.37
C LYS A 252 -4.45 -2.72 8.42
N ASN A 253 -3.93 -2.90 9.63
CA ASN A 253 -4.62 -3.60 10.72
C ASN A 253 -5.04 -5.04 10.33
N SER A 254 -4.11 -5.83 9.78
CA SER A 254 -4.36 -7.18 9.29
C SER A 254 -4.84 -8.14 10.38
N ASN A 255 -5.96 -8.83 10.14
CA ASN A 255 -6.44 -9.92 10.99
C ASN A 255 -5.51 -11.13 10.94
N VAL A 256 -4.79 -11.35 9.84
CA VAL A 256 -3.76 -12.40 9.76
C VAL A 256 -2.71 -12.19 10.85
N ILE A 257 -2.17 -10.96 10.96
CA ILE A 257 -1.20 -10.60 11.99
C ILE A 257 -1.77 -10.75 13.39
N SER A 258 -3.01 -10.30 13.60
CA SER A 258 -3.69 -10.45 14.90
C SER A 258 -3.83 -11.93 15.31
N CYS A 259 -4.12 -12.83 14.36
CA CYS A 259 -4.19 -14.27 14.63
C CYS A 259 -2.82 -14.86 14.97
N LEU A 260 -1.74 -14.45 14.30
CA LEU A 260 -0.38 -14.93 14.57
C LEU A 260 0.12 -14.46 15.95
N ILE A 261 -0.14 -13.21 16.32
CA ILE A 261 0.16 -12.66 17.63
C ILE A 261 -0.64 -13.44 18.71
N ASN A 262 -1.93 -13.71 18.47
CA ASN A 262 -2.75 -14.48 19.36
C ASN A 262 -2.20 -15.92 19.54
N ALA A 263 -1.77 -16.55 18.47
CA ALA A 263 -1.15 -17.88 18.51
C ALA A 263 0.12 -17.88 19.38
N ALA A 264 1.01 -16.92 19.18
CA ALA A 264 2.23 -16.79 19.98
C ALA A 264 1.91 -16.57 21.47
N LYS A 265 0.96 -15.68 21.78
CA LYS A 265 0.50 -15.46 23.18
C LYS A 265 -0.13 -16.69 23.82
N ASN A 266 -0.71 -17.60 23.02
CA ASN A 266 -1.22 -18.90 23.47
C ASN A 266 -0.13 -20.00 23.49
N GLY A 267 1.15 -19.63 23.44
CA GLY A 267 2.28 -20.54 23.56
C GLY A 267 2.55 -21.39 22.31
N LYS A 268 1.99 -21.06 21.15
CA LYS A 268 2.31 -21.74 19.89
C LYS A 268 3.66 -21.27 19.37
N LYS A 269 4.44 -22.18 18.77
CA LYS A 269 5.63 -21.79 18.02
C LYS A 269 5.20 -21.16 16.69
N VAL A 270 5.36 -19.86 16.56
CA VAL A 270 4.99 -19.12 15.34
C VAL A 270 6.25 -18.66 14.63
N LEU A 271 6.39 -19.05 13.35
CA LEU A 271 7.49 -18.64 12.48
C LEU A 271 6.90 -17.89 11.28
N VAL A 272 7.32 -16.65 11.11
CA VAL A 272 6.91 -15.82 9.96
C VAL A 272 8.12 -15.49 9.10
N GLN A 273 8.06 -15.86 7.84
CA GLN A 273 8.99 -15.38 6.84
C GLN A 273 8.38 -14.14 6.17
N ILE A 274 8.98 -12.98 6.41
CA ILE A 274 8.50 -11.71 5.90
C ILE A 274 9.43 -11.17 4.81
N GLU A 275 8.84 -10.77 3.67
CA GLU A 275 9.56 -10.09 2.59
C GLU A 275 9.54 -8.57 2.85
N LEU A 276 10.70 -8.02 3.21
CA LEU A 276 10.84 -6.59 3.50
C LEU A 276 10.98 -5.72 2.24
N GLN A 277 11.27 -6.33 1.08
CA GLN A 277 11.45 -5.63 -0.19
C GLN A 277 10.15 -5.52 -1.01
N ALA A 278 9.00 -5.67 -0.35
CA ALA A 278 7.71 -5.43 -1.00
C ALA A 278 7.58 -3.94 -1.32
N ARG A 279 7.77 -3.56 -2.58
CA ARG A 279 7.77 -2.15 -3.04
C ARG A 279 6.55 -1.39 -2.53
N PHE A 280 6.78 -0.26 -1.87
CA PHE A 280 5.81 0.63 -1.20
C PHE A 280 5.19 0.11 0.11
N ASP A 281 5.48 -1.12 0.52
CA ASP A 281 5.01 -1.69 1.78
C ASP A 281 6.15 -1.90 2.80
N GLU A 282 7.37 -1.46 2.47
CA GLU A 282 8.56 -1.69 3.30
C GLU A 282 8.38 -1.17 4.72
N GLU A 283 7.90 0.07 4.88
CA GLU A 283 7.67 0.69 6.21
C GLU A 283 6.61 -0.07 7.00
N ASN A 284 5.52 -0.48 6.33
CA ASN A 284 4.47 -1.28 6.96
C ASN A 284 4.99 -2.64 7.40
N ASN A 285 5.77 -3.32 6.54
CA ASN A 285 6.34 -4.63 6.85
C ASN A 285 7.38 -4.56 7.98
N ILE A 286 8.17 -3.49 8.05
CA ILE A 286 9.08 -3.24 9.19
C ILE A 286 8.28 -3.05 10.49
N LYS A 287 7.25 -2.21 10.48
CA LYS A 287 6.39 -2.00 11.66
C LYS A 287 5.76 -3.30 12.13
N VAL A 288 5.15 -4.05 11.23
CA VAL A 288 4.54 -5.35 11.53
C VAL A 288 5.57 -6.34 12.07
N SER A 289 6.80 -6.35 11.53
CA SER A 289 7.87 -7.23 12.04
C SER A 289 8.22 -6.92 13.48
N GLN A 290 8.23 -5.64 13.86
CA GLN A 290 8.46 -5.23 15.25
C GLN A 290 7.32 -5.67 16.18
N GLU A 291 6.06 -5.54 15.75
CA GLU A 291 4.88 -5.99 16.49
C GLU A 291 4.90 -7.51 16.70
N LEU A 292 5.20 -8.28 15.65
CA LEU A 292 5.32 -9.73 15.72
C LEU A 292 6.45 -10.16 16.67
N LYS A 293 7.61 -9.53 16.57
CA LYS A 293 8.77 -9.82 17.43
C LYS A 293 8.47 -9.51 18.89
N ALA A 294 7.80 -8.40 19.17
CA ALA A 294 7.37 -8.05 20.52
C ALA A 294 6.38 -9.05 21.12
N ALA A 295 5.61 -9.75 20.28
CA ALA A 295 4.70 -10.82 20.70
C ALA A 295 5.37 -12.21 20.83
N GLY A 296 6.68 -12.33 20.61
CA GLY A 296 7.41 -13.58 20.71
C GLY A 296 7.35 -14.47 19.45
N VAL A 297 7.05 -13.88 18.30
CA VAL A 297 7.05 -14.58 17.00
C VAL A 297 8.48 -14.65 16.46
N ASP A 298 8.90 -15.84 16.01
CA ASP A 298 10.16 -16.03 15.28
C ASP A 298 10.05 -15.42 13.87
N LEU A 299 11.04 -14.64 13.46
CA LEU A 299 11.04 -13.96 12.16
C LEU A 299 12.22 -14.38 11.30
N ILE A 300 11.95 -14.65 10.02
CA ILE A 300 12.94 -14.78 8.96
C ILE A 300 12.69 -13.65 7.98
N TYR A 301 13.77 -12.92 7.62
CA TYR A 301 13.70 -11.81 6.68
C TYR A 301 14.28 -12.22 5.34
N GLY A 302 13.41 -12.38 4.35
CA GLY A 302 13.81 -12.68 2.98
C GLY A 302 14.68 -13.95 2.82
N VAL A 303 15.27 -14.07 1.66
CA VAL A 303 16.34 -15.04 1.33
C VAL A 303 17.39 -14.26 0.55
N LYS A 304 18.68 -14.41 0.90
CA LYS A 304 19.76 -13.67 0.25
C LYS A 304 19.76 -13.91 -1.26
N GLY A 305 19.76 -12.84 -2.05
CA GLY A 305 19.74 -12.87 -3.51
C GLY A 305 18.44 -13.35 -4.16
N LEU A 306 17.38 -13.56 -3.36
CA LEU A 306 16.08 -14.03 -3.86
C LEU A 306 14.94 -13.23 -3.24
N LYS A 307 13.86 -13.07 -4.01
CA LYS A 307 12.61 -12.48 -3.55
C LYS A 307 11.64 -13.59 -3.13
N VAL A 308 11.17 -13.55 -1.89
CA VAL A 308 10.21 -14.55 -1.40
C VAL A 308 8.81 -14.17 -1.87
N HIS A 309 8.33 -14.87 -2.90
CA HIS A 309 7.01 -14.60 -3.48
C HIS A 309 5.98 -15.72 -3.24
N SER A 310 6.35 -16.81 -2.59
CA SER A 310 5.42 -17.88 -2.21
C SER A 310 4.41 -17.41 -1.16
N LYS A 311 3.19 -17.93 -1.21
CA LYS A 311 2.12 -17.68 -0.25
C LYS A 311 1.70 -19.02 0.34
N ILE A 312 2.35 -19.40 1.43
CA ILE A 312 2.23 -20.70 2.05
C ILE A 312 2.04 -20.52 3.55
N CYS A 313 1.14 -21.30 4.13
CA CYS A 313 1.00 -21.48 5.57
C CYS A 313 1.02 -22.96 5.91
N LEU A 314 1.79 -23.33 6.92
CA LEU A 314 1.86 -24.68 7.47
C LEU A 314 1.52 -24.65 8.94
N ILE A 315 0.57 -25.50 9.35
CA ILE A 315 0.08 -25.65 10.72
C ILE A 315 0.38 -27.08 11.17
N GLU A 316 1.08 -27.23 12.27
CA GLU A 316 1.40 -28.53 12.88
C GLU A 316 0.47 -28.77 14.07
N ARG A 317 -0.24 -29.87 14.05
CA ARG A 317 -1.15 -30.33 15.12
C ARG A 317 -0.70 -31.68 15.67
N PHE A 318 -0.77 -31.85 16.98
CA PHE A 318 -0.48 -33.10 17.65
C PHE A 318 -1.70 -33.52 18.49
N LYS A 319 -2.43 -34.53 18.02
CA LYS A 319 -3.66 -35.03 18.64
C LYS A 319 -3.60 -36.54 18.67
N SER A 320 -3.95 -37.15 19.84
CA SER A 320 -4.02 -38.61 20.01
C SER A 320 -2.72 -39.32 19.57
N HIS A 321 -1.57 -38.81 20.03
CA HIS A 321 -0.22 -39.32 19.70
C HIS A 321 0.14 -39.28 18.21
N LYS A 322 -0.69 -38.66 17.38
CA LYS A 322 -0.46 -38.50 15.94
C LYS A 322 -0.14 -37.06 15.60
N LYS A 323 0.92 -36.89 14.82
CA LYS A 323 1.28 -35.62 14.20
C LYS A 323 0.57 -35.47 12.88
N THR A 324 -0.12 -34.34 12.67
CA THR A 324 -0.79 -34.02 11.43
C THR A 324 -0.40 -32.61 10.99
N TYR A 325 -0.38 -32.39 9.70
CA TYR A 325 -0.06 -31.11 9.09
C TYR A 325 -1.27 -30.63 8.30
N TYR A 326 -1.49 -29.35 8.37
CA TYR A 326 -2.51 -28.64 7.60
C TYR A 326 -1.86 -27.41 6.99
N GLY A 327 -2.41 -26.92 5.94
CA GLY A 327 -1.91 -25.69 5.41
C GLY A 327 -2.78 -25.12 4.30
N PHE A 328 -2.31 -24.01 3.81
CA PHE A 328 -2.88 -23.41 2.62
C PHE A 328 -1.79 -22.81 1.75
N ILE A 329 -2.00 -22.96 0.44
CA ILE A 329 -1.17 -22.41 -0.63
C ILE A 329 -2.03 -21.48 -1.44
N SER A 330 -1.55 -20.30 -1.76
CA SER A 330 -2.33 -19.31 -2.48
C SER A 330 -1.55 -18.72 -3.65
N THR A 331 -2.25 -18.37 -4.72
CA THR A 331 -1.72 -17.54 -5.80
C THR A 331 -1.63 -16.07 -5.36
N GLY A 332 -2.56 -15.63 -4.51
CA GLY A 332 -2.66 -14.27 -3.96
C GLY A 332 -2.05 -14.09 -2.58
N ASN A 333 -1.71 -12.85 -2.24
CA ASN A 333 -1.19 -12.50 -0.92
C ASN A 333 -2.25 -12.73 0.18
N PHE A 334 -1.80 -13.03 1.39
CA PHE A 334 -2.67 -13.12 2.57
C PHE A 334 -3.07 -11.72 3.07
N ASN A 335 -3.86 -11.03 2.24
CA ASN A 335 -4.23 -9.65 2.44
C ASN A 335 -5.73 -9.46 2.20
N GLU A 336 -6.45 -9.11 3.25
CA GLU A 336 -7.91 -8.99 3.28
C GLU A 336 -8.45 -7.92 2.34
N SER A 337 -7.66 -6.89 2.09
CA SER A 337 -8.05 -5.78 1.20
C SER A 337 -7.95 -6.17 -0.26
N THR A 338 -6.83 -6.80 -0.65
CA THR A 338 -6.61 -7.23 -2.04
C THR A 338 -7.49 -8.42 -2.42
N ALA A 339 -7.80 -9.31 -1.47
CA ALA A 339 -8.71 -10.43 -1.67
C ALA A 339 -10.14 -10.04 -2.06
N LYS A 340 -10.53 -8.77 -1.87
CA LYS A 340 -11.83 -8.24 -2.32
C LYS A 340 -11.84 -7.79 -3.78
N VAL A 341 -10.68 -7.74 -4.42
CA VAL A 341 -10.50 -7.13 -5.75
C VAL A 341 -9.84 -8.09 -6.73
N TYR A 342 -8.81 -8.80 -6.28
CA TYR A 342 -8.02 -9.71 -7.13
C TYR A 342 -8.61 -11.11 -7.17
N SER A 343 -8.57 -11.72 -8.35
CA SER A 343 -8.96 -13.11 -8.57
C SER A 343 -7.78 -14.02 -8.24
N ASP A 344 -7.88 -14.71 -7.11
CA ASP A 344 -6.86 -15.61 -6.60
C ASP A 344 -7.46 -16.91 -6.07
N PHE A 345 -6.67 -17.97 -6.14
CA PHE A 345 -7.02 -19.28 -5.59
C PHE A 345 -6.22 -19.55 -4.32
N THR A 346 -6.89 -20.13 -3.33
CA THR A 346 -6.26 -20.66 -2.12
C THR A 346 -6.72 -22.09 -1.89
N LEU A 347 -5.78 -23.01 -1.92
CA LEU A 347 -6.02 -24.43 -1.60
C LEU A 347 -5.79 -24.64 -0.10
N PHE A 348 -6.79 -25.09 0.63
CA PHE A 348 -6.71 -25.57 1.99
C PHE A 348 -6.60 -27.09 1.97
N THR A 349 -5.58 -27.65 2.64
CA THR A 349 -5.26 -29.09 2.55
C THR A 349 -4.61 -29.62 3.81
N SER A 350 -4.76 -30.91 4.04
CA SER A 350 -3.96 -31.68 5.02
C SER A 350 -2.91 -32.56 4.36
N CYS A 351 -2.73 -32.46 3.06
CA CYS A 351 -1.76 -33.26 2.32
C CYS A 351 -0.33 -32.69 2.50
N LEU A 352 0.56 -33.51 3.07
CA LEU A 352 1.97 -33.13 3.27
C LEU A 352 2.71 -32.77 2.00
N LEU A 353 2.37 -33.39 0.87
CA LEU A 353 3.01 -33.15 -0.41
C LEU A 353 2.86 -31.69 -0.84
N TYR A 354 1.74 -31.06 -0.49
CA TYR A 354 1.47 -29.66 -0.83
C TYR A 354 1.85 -28.68 0.28
N THR A 355 1.98 -29.15 1.53
CA THR A 355 2.26 -28.29 2.69
C THR A 355 3.73 -28.27 3.10
N SER A 356 4.54 -29.19 2.58
CA SER A 356 5.99 -29.24 2.79
C SER A 356 6.72 -28.89 1.51
N PRO A 357 7.56 -27.84 1.49
CA PRO A 357 8.31 -27.53 0.29
C PRO A 357 9.22 -28.69 -0.09
N SER A 358 9.09 -29.16 -1.33
CA SER A 358 9.98 -30.15 -1.92
C SER A 358 11.36 -29.51 -2.16
N PRO A 359 12.46 -30.25 -2.01
CA PRO A 359 13.78 -29.78 -2.46
C PRO A 359 13.82 -29.34 -3.94
N ARG A 360 12.87 -29.80 -4.75
CA ARG A 360 12.70 -29.39 -6.16
C ARG A 360 11.99 -28.04 -6.32
N ASP A 361 11.22 -27.57 -5.35
CA ASP A 361 10.47 -26.30 -5.44
C ASP A 361 11.40 -25.08 -5.48
N GLY A 362 12.60 -25.18 -4.92
CA GLY A 362 13.64 -24.17 -5.02
C GLY A 362 14.18 -23.93 -6.45
N LEU A 363 13.92 -24.85 -7.38
CA LEU A 363 14.34 -24.74 -8.78
C LEU A 363 13.23 -24.11 -9.68
N LEU A 364 11.97 -24.20 -9.27
CA LEU A 364 10.83 -23.70 -10.03
C LEU A 364 10.41 -22.26 -9.64
N SER A 365 10.89 -21.76 -8.51
CA SER A 365 10.57 -20.40 -8.02
C SER A 365 11.57 -19.33 -8.47
N ARG A 366 12.47 -19.60 -9.39
CA ARG A 366 13.32 -18.59 -10.01
C ARG A 366 12.52 -17.79 -11.04
N MET A 367 11.67 -16.88 -10.56
CA MET A 367 11.14 -15.84 -11.42
C MET A 367 12.24 -14.80 -11.68
N PRO A 368 12.45 -14.38 -12.93
CA PRO A 368 13.36 -13.28 -13.23
C PRO A 368 12.94 -12.02 -12.47
N SER A 369 13.91 -11.24 -12.03
CA SER A 369 13.70 -9.98 -11.28
C SER A 369 12.96 -8.89 -12.08
N SER A 370 12.55 -9.15 -13.30
CA SER A 370 11.93 -8.23 -14.26
C SER A 370 10.44 -8.47 -14.52
N ALA A 371 9.73 -9.20 -13.66
CA ALA A 371 8.27 -9.31 -13.78
C ALA A 371 7.52 -8.53 -12.68
#